data_40b26500ebbdbbeb1cffe5e70c910cd7
#
_entry.id   40b26500ebbdbbeb1cffe5e70c910cd7
#
_cell.length_a   1.000
_cell.length_b   1.000
_cell.length_c   1.000
_cell.angle_alpha   90.00
_cell.angle_beta   90.00
_cell.angle_gamma   90.00
#
_symmetry.space_group_name_H-M   'P 1'
#
loop_
_entity.id
_entity.type
_entity.pdbx_description
1 polymer ?
#
loop_
_entity_poly.entity_id
_entity_poly.type
_entity_poly.pdbx_seq_one_letter_code
_entity_poly.pdbx_strand_id
1 'polypeptide(L)'
;AVVGAQIAGWLPTFWLSLIFAAFVGFSAFKMFLNKSPRPDRNLPGTIGKFFMGIAIGILSALVGAGGGFISVPWMIWCNVKMQNAVATSAAFGFPIALFGTIGYIISGWNVSGLPPWPIDLGYICIPALFSVAITSVLFAPLGAKVAHSIDTKPLKKIFACLLCFVCLYMIRQAYLAM
;
A
#
# COMPACT_ATOMS: atom_id res chain seq x y z
N ALA A 1 11.60 3.72 0.31
CA ALA A 1 11.20 2.52 1.05
C ALA A 1 12.15 2.26 2.23
N VAL A 2 13.48 2.11 2.03
CA VAL A 2 14.46 1.84 3.11
C VAL A 2 14.39 2.86 4.24
N VAL A 3 14.41 4.16 3.91
CA VAL A 3 14.28 5.25 4.90
C VAL A 3 12.94 5.18 5.64
N GLY A 4 11.84 4.86 4.93
CA GLY A 4 10.54 4.70 5.56
C GLY A 4 10.49 3.52 6.54
N ALA A 5 11.11 2.40 6.20
CA ALA A 5 11.20 1.24 7.09
C ALA A 5 12.00 1.54 8.39
N GLN A 6 13.06 2.33 8.29
CA GLN A 6 13.84 2.76 9.47
C GLN A 6 13.04 3.74 10.35
N ILE A 7 12.34 4.69 9.75
CA ILE A 7 11.49 5.66 10.48
C ILE A 7 10.31 4.94 11.15
N ALA A 8 9.76 3.90 10.52
CA ALA A 8 8.66 3.10 11.09
C ALA A 8 9.02 2.47 12.44
N GLY A 9 10.28 2.09 12.64
CA GLY A 9 10.76 1.56 13.92
C GLY A 9 10.81 2.58 15.06
N TRP A 10 10.79 3.89 14.75
CA TRP A 10 10.91 4.97 15.73
C TRP A 10 9.57 5.63 16.06
N LEU A 11 8.56 5.46 15.19
CA LEU A 11 7.25 6.06 15.39
C LEU A 11 6.32 5.14 16.20
N PRO A 12 5.60 5.67 17.21
CA PRO A 12 4.57 4.90 17.91
C PRO A 12 3.51 4.45 16.90
N THR A 13 3.12 3.18 16.99
CA THR A 13 2.13 2.53 16.11
C THR A 13 0.81 3.31 16.02
N PHE A 14 0.44 4.00 17.10
CA PHE A 14 -0.74 4.85 17.16
C PHE A 14 -0.75 5.95 16.08
N TRP A 15 0.30 6.77 16.02
CA TRP A 15 0.37 7.86 15.05
C TRP A 15 0.43 7.37 13.61
N LEU A 16 1.16 6.28 13.41
CA LEU A 16 1.28 5.66 12.09
C LEU A 16 -0.08 5.17 11.59
N SER A 17 -0.83 4.44 12.43
CA SER A 17 -2.16 3.92 12.11
C SER A 17 -3.17 5.05 11.90
N LEU A 18 -3.09 6.13 12.68
CA LEU A 18 -4.01 7.26 12.58
C LEU A 18 -3.82 8.04 11.26
N ILE A 19 -2.57 8.36 10.92
CA ILE A 19 -2.25 9.06 9.65
C ILE A 19 -2.71 8.24 8.45
N PHE A 20 -2.46 6.92 8.49
CA PHE A 20 -2.87 6.04 7.42
C PHE A 20 -4.39 5.92 7.33
N ALA A 21 -5.08 5.73 8.45
CA ALA A 21 -6.54 5.67 8.50
C ALA A 21 -7.17 6.94 7.95
N ALA A 22 -6.66 8.12 8.31
CA ALA A 22 -7.13 9.40 7.81
C ALA A 22 -6.96 9.51 6.28
N PHE A 23 -5.81 9.12 5.75
CA PHE A 23 -5.54 9.15 4.31
C PHE A 23 -6.42 8.17 3.53
N VAL A 24 -6.50 6.91 4.00
CA VAL A 24 -7.31 5.86 3.37
C VAL A 24 -8.79 6.19 3.47
N GLY A 25 -9.27 6.68 4.61
CA GLY A 25 -10.65 7.11 4.80
C GLY A 25 -11.04 8.27 3.88
N PHE A 26 -10.17 9.28 3.76
CA PHE A 26 -10.38 10.38 2.81
C PHE A 26 -10.41 9.89 1.35
N SER A 27 -9.53 8.96 0.99
CA SER A 27 -9.49 8.35 -0.34
C SER A 27 -10.75 7.55 -0.64
N ALA A 28 -11.20 6.71 0.29
CA ALA A 28 -12.43 5.94 0.19
C ALA A 28 -13.65 6.86 0.01
N PHE A 29 -13.77 7.90 0.83
CA PHE A 29 -14.85 8.87 0.74
C PHE A 29 -14.90 9.56 -0.62
N LYS A 30 -13.76 10.00 -1.14
CA LYS A 30 -13.65 10.60 -2.48
C LYS A 30 -14.05 9.63 -3.58
N MET A 31 -13.69 8.35 -3.47
CA MET A 31 -14.06 7.33 -4.44
C MET A 31 -15.56 7.01 -4.40
N PHE A 32 -16.17 6.98 -3.21
CA PHE A 32 -17.62 6.80 -3.05
C PHE A 32 -18.43 7.93 -3.68
N LEU A 33 -18.00 9.18 -3.52
CA LEU A 33 -18.70 10.33 -4.11
C LEU A 33 -18.74 10.27 -5.64
N ASN A 34 -18.02 9.36 -6.27
CA ASN A 34 -17.98 9.13 -7.72
C ASN A 34 -17.91 10.44 -8.56
N LYS A 35 -17.44 11.54 -7.93
CA LYS A 35 -17.21 12.79 -8.64
C LYS A 35 -16.09 12.50 -9.64
N SER A 36 -16.47 12.53 -10.92
CA SER A 36 -15.48 12.50 -11.99
C SER A 36 -14.42 13.55 -11.70
N PRO A 37 -13.13 13.19 -11.74
CA PRO A 37 -12.08 14.19 -11.60
C PRO A 37 -12.32 15.31 -12.60
N ARG A 38 -11.94 16.54 -12.26
CA ARG A 38 -12.05 17.67 -13.20
C ARG A 38 -11.25 17.33 -14.45
N PRO A 39 -11.77 17.61 -15.66
CA PRO A 39 -11.11 17.23 -16.91
C PRO A 39 -9.67 17.81 -17.05
N ASP A 40 -9.37 18.87 -16.31
CA ASP A 40 -8.09 19.58 -16.35
C ASP A 40 -6.99 18.96 -15.47
N ARG A 41 -7.27 17.91 -14.69
CA ARG A 41 -6.27 17.22 -13.86
C ARG A 41 -5.56 16.14 -14.65
N ASN A 42 -4.46 16.54 -15.28
CA ASN A 42 -3.51 15.61 -15.89
C ASN A 42 -2.45 15.17 -14.87
N LEU A 43 -1.80 14.04 -15.17
CA LEU A 43 -0.62 13.61 -14.42
C LEU A 43 0.43 14.74 -14.42
N PRO A 44 1.04 15.06 -13.27
CA PRO A 44 2.10 16.04 -13.20
C PRO A 44 3.27 15.65 -14.11
N GLY A 45 4.08 16.61 -14.49
CA GLY A 45 5.29 16.38 -15.28
C GLY A 45 6.25 15.38 -14.61
N THR A 46 7.32 15.01 -15.28
CA THR A 46 8.27 13.98 -14.83
C THR A 46 8.81 14.25 -13.41
N ILE A 47 9.10 15.51 -13.09
CA ILE A 47 9.57 15.93 -11.76
C ILE A 47 8.49 15.70 -10.70
N GLY A 48 7.25 16.08 -10.99
CA GLY A 48 6.14 15.87 -10.06
C GLY A 48 5.83 14.39 -9.82
N LYS A 49 5.95 13.53 -10.85
CA LYS A 49 5.83 12.08 -10.70
C LYS A 49 6.92 11.51 -9.81
N PHE A 50 8.15 12.01 -9.94
CA PHE A 50 9.29 11.58 -9.13
C PHE A 50 9.08 11.89 -7.64
N PHE A 51 8.69 13.13 -7.30
CA PHE A 51 8.41 13.50 -5.90
C PHE A 51 7.22 12.74 -5.32
N MET A 52 6.16 12.53 -6.11
CA MET A 52 5.03 11.70 -5.66
C MET A 52 5.44 10.24 -5.47
N GLY A 53 6.27 9.69 -6.34
CA GLY A 53 6.81 8.34 -6.19
C GLY A 53 7.62 8.18 -4.90
N ILE A 54 8.45 9.18 -4.54
CA ILE A 54 9.17 9.20 -3.27
C ILE A 54 8.19 9.24 -2.08
N ALA A 55 7.20 10.14 -2.11
CA ALA A 55 6.20 10.25 -1.04
C ALA A 55 5.41 8.95 -0.87
N ILE A 56 4.92 8.37 -1.97
CA ILE A 56 4.23 7.08 -1.96
C ILE A 56 5.15 5.97 -1.40
N GLY A 57 6.41 5.93 -1.83
CA GLY A 57 7.38 4.94 -1.38
C GLY A 57 7.70 5.03 0.11
N ILE A 58 7.80 6.24 0.66
CA ILE A 58 8.01 6.45 2.10
C ILE A 58 6.77 6.03 2.89
N LEU A 59 5.60 6.54 2.53
CA LEU A 59 4.34 6.23 3.21
C LEU A 59 4.00 4.74 3.14
N SER A 60 4.25 4.12 1.99
CA SER A 60 4.03 2.69 1.78
C SER A 60 4.96 1.83 2.64
N ALA A 61 6.21 2.23 2.79
CA ALA A 61 7.17 1.53 3.64
C ALA A 61 6.87 1.70 5.13
N LEU A 62 6.38 2.88 5.55
CA LEU A 62 5.95 3.13 6.92
C LEU A 62 4.80 2.20 7.35
N VAL A 63 3.90 1.89 6.44
CA VAL A 63 2.67 1.12 6.74
C VAL A 63 2.82 -0.36 6.37
N GLY A 64 3.85 -0.73 5.60
CA GLY A 64 4.01 -2.08 5.07
C GLY A 64 2.97 -2.46 3.99
N ALA A 65 2.23 -1.49 3.49
CA ALA A 65 1.14 -1.71 2.54
C ALA A 65 1.60 -1.40 1.12
N GLY A 66 2.07 -2.32 0.36
CA GLY A 66 2.56 -2.32 -1.05
C GLY A 66 2.24 -1.15 -2.02
N GLY A 67 2.03 0.06 -1.52
CA GLY A 67 1.83 1.30 -2.29
C GLY A 67 0.48 1.45 -2.99
N GLY A 68 -0.25 0.37 -3.22
CA GLY A 68 -1.50 0.38 -3.96
C GLY A 68 -2.61 1.23 -3.34
N PHE A 69 -2.70 1.23 -2.03
CA PHE A 69 -3.71 1.99 -1.29
C PHE A 69 -3.55 3.51 -1.45
N ILE A 70 -2.36 3.98 -1.75
CA ILE A 70 -2.05 5.40 -1.93
C ILE A 70 -2.00 5.76 -3.42
N SER A 71 -1.32 4.95 -4.23
CA SER A 71 -1.07 5.26 -5.64
C SER A 71 -2.34 5.15 -6.50
N VAL A 72 -3.22 4.16 -6.23
CA VAL A 72 -4.46 4.00 -7.00
C VAL A 72 -5.40 5.20 -6.84
N PRO A 73 -5.78 5.65 -5.62
CA PRO A 73 -6.60 6.85 -5.47
C PRO A 73 -5.97 8.08 -6.11
N TRP A 74 -4.66 8.26 -5.95
CA TRP A 74 -3.95 9.40 -6.53
C TRP A 74 -4.01 9.40 -8.06
N MET A 75 -3.77 8.25 -8.71
CA MET A 75 -3.87 8.14 -10.17
C MET A 75 -5.29 8.39 -10.67
N ILE A 76 -6.31 7.91 -9.94
CA ILE A 76 -7.71 8.19 -10.27
C ILE A 76 -8.00 9.70 -10.16
N TRP A 77 -7.42 10.40 -9.19
CA TRP A 77 -7.54 11.86 -9.10
C TRP A 77 -6.87 12.58 -10.27
N CYS A 78 -5.88 11.96 -10.90
CA CYS A 78 -5.22 12.43 -12.12
C CYS A 78 -5.88 11.92 -13.42
N ASN A 79 -7.15 11.51 -13.38
CA ASN A 79 -7.91 11.04 -14.54
C ASN A 79 -7.43 9.73 -15.20
N VAL A 80 -6.61 8.95 -14.51
CA VAL A 80 -6.21 7.63 -15.00
C VAL A 80 -7.37 6.64 -14.82
N LYS A 81 -7.64 5.82 -15.83
CA LYS A 81 -8.64 4.75 -15.74
C LYS A 81 -8.28 3.78 -14.61
N MET A 82 -9.31 3.29 -13.88
CA MET A 82 -9.13 2.42 -12.71
C MET A 82 -8.24 1.21 -12.99
N GLN A 83 -8.45 0.51 -14.12
CA GLN A 83 -7.67 -0.66 -14.51
C GLN A 83 -6.19 -0.32 -14.68
N ASN A 84 -5.90 0.79 -15.38
CA ASN A 84 -4.53 1.26 -15.58
C ASN A 84 -3.88 1.71 -14.25
N ALA A 85 -4.64 2.36 -13.38
CA ALA A 85 -4.17 2.77 -12.06
C ALA A 85 -3.78 1.56 -11.20
N VAL A 86 -4.61 0.50 -11.20
CA VAL A 86 -4.33 -0.74 -10.47
C VAL A 86 -3.11 -1.46 -11.05
N ALA A 87 -3.04 -1.60 -12.38
CA ALA A 87 -1.91 -2.26 -13.06
C ALA A 87 -0.58 -1.52 -12.80
N THR A 88 -0.56 -0.19 -12.94
CA THR A 88 0.62 0.63 -12.68
C THR A 88 1.02 0.58 -11.20
N SER A 89 0.05 0.56 -10.31
CA SER A 89 0.27 0.45 -8.88
C SER A 89 0.89 -0.90 -8.50
N ALA A 90 0.45 -1.99 -9.13
CA ALA A 90 1.06 -3.31 -8.97
C ALA A 90 2.53 -3.32 -9.42
N ALA A 91 2.83 -2.64 -10.55
CA ALA A 91 4.21 -2.49 -11.03
C ALA A 91 5.09 -1.70 -10.05
N PHE A 92 4.55 -0.64 -9.40
CA PHE A 92 5.27 0.09 -8.35
C PHE A 92 5.47 -0.74 -7.08
N GLY A 93 4.59 -1.69 -6.82
CA GLY A 93 4.70 -2.61 -5.69
C GLY A 93 6.00 -3.41 -5.70
N PHE A 94 6.49 -3.81 -6.87
CA PHE A 94 7.71 -4.60 -6.99
C PHE A 94 8.97 -3.88 -6.44
N PRO A 95 9.35 -2.69 -6.91
CA PRO A 95 10.51 -1.99 -6.35
C PRO A 95 10.30 -1.58 -4.88
N ILE A 96 9.08 -1.23 -4.47
CA ILE A 96 8.78 -0.91 -3.07
C ILE A 96 8.98 -2.14 -2.20
N ALA A 97 8.50 -3.31 -2.61
CA ALA A 97 8.68 -4.56 -1.88
C ALA A 97 10.16 -4.95 -1.80
N LEU A 98 10.89 -4.89 -2.91
CA LEU A 98 12.31 -5.23 -2.94
C LEU A 98 13.14 -4.37 -1.98
N PHE A 99 13.05 -3.05 -2.08
CA PHE A 99 13.79 -2.14 -1.22
C PHE A 99 13.25 -2.10 0.22
N GLY A 100 11.97 -2.34 0.41
CA GLY A 100 11.35 -2.49 1.74
C GLY A 100 11.88 -3.73 2.45
N THR A 101 11.93 -4.87 1.76
CA THR A 101 12.49 -6.13 2.26
C THR A 101 13.93 -5.96 2.72
N ILE A 102 14.77 -5.34 1.89
CA ILE A 102 16.16 -5.03 2.26
C ILE A 102 16.20 -4.14 3.51
N GLY A 103 15.34 -3.14 3.59
CA GLY A 103 15.24 -2.26 4.75
C GLY A 103 14.88 -3.01 6.04
N TYR A 104 13.91 -3.93 5.98
CA TYR A 104 13.50 -4.74 7.13
C TYR A 104 14.54 -5.77 7.55
N ILE A 105 15.29 -6.34 6.60
CA ILE A 105 16.45 -7.21 6.92
C ILE A 105 17.50 -6.43 7.69
N ILE A 106 17.91 -5.25 7.19
CA ILE A 106 18.93 -4.42 7.82
C ILE A 106 18.48 -3.94 9.21
N SER A 107 17.25 -3.46 9.33
CA SER A 107 16.72 -2.95 10.60
C SER A 107 16.52 -4.04 11.66
N GLY A 108 16.25 -5.26 11.24
CA GLY A 108 16.02 -6.39 12.14
C GLY A 108 17.28 -7.20 12.47
N TRP A 109 18.43 -6.93 11.83
CA TRP A 109 19.63 -7.78 11.93
C TRP A 109 20.19 -7.91 13.35
N ASN A 110 20.10 -6.83 14.14
CA ASN A 110 20.69 -6.75 15.49
C ASN A 110 19.65 -6.72 16.62
N VAL A 111 18.37 -7.03 16.33
CA VAL A 111 17.33 -6.99 17.36
C VAL A 111 17.29 -8.29 18.14
N SER A 112 17.81 -8.25 19.38
CA SER A 112 17.72 -9.35 20.34
C SER A 112 16.28 -9.47 20.87
N GLY A 113 15.64 -10.64 20.70
CA GLY A 113 14.30 -10.90 21.25
C GLY A 113 13.20 -11.21 20.25
N LEU A 114 13.56 -11.34 18.97
CA LEU A 114 12.65 -11.97 17.99
C LEU A 114 12.43 -13.45 18.38
N PRO A 115 11.21 -13.99 18.29
CA PRO A 115 10.96 -15.38 18.56
C PRO A 115 11.89 -16.25 17.71
N PRO A 116 12.54 -17.27 18.28
CA PRO A 116 13.54 -18.07 17.60
C PRO A 116 12.87 -19.03 16.60
N TRP A 117 12.48 -18.52 15.46
CA TRP A 117 12.18 -19.34 14.30
C TRP A 117 13.50 -19.63 13.58
N PRO A 118 13.80 -20.89 13.24
CA PRO A 118 15.13 -21.30 12.80
C PRO A 118 15.57 -20.72 11.45
N ILE A 119 14.75 -19.90 10.79
CA ILE A 119 15.03 -19.37 9.46
C ILE A 119 14.42 -17.95 9.33
N ASP A 120 14.87 -17.00 10.17
CA ASP A 120 14.47 -15.60 10.07
C ASP A 120 15.63 -14.72 9.59
N LEU A 121 15.34 -13.82 8.66
CA LEU A 121 16.28 -12.80 8.17
C LEU A 121 15.83 -11.43 8.67
N GLY A 122 16.34 -11.00 9.80
CA GLY A 122 15.93 -9.76 10.46
C GLY A 122 14.47 -9.82 10.89
N TYR A 123 13.64 -8.89 10.41
CA TYR A 123 12.19 -8.90 10.66
C TYR A 123 11.38 -9.80 9.70
N ILE A 124 12.02 -10.56 8.83
CA ILE A 124 11.35 -11.37 7.81
C ILE A 124 11.31 -12.84 8.21
N CYS A 125 10.10 -13.34 8.41
CA CYS A 125 9.82 -14.75 8.59
C CYS A 125 9.77 -15.45 7.22
N ILE A 126 10.78 -16.25 6.89
CA ILE A 126 10.93 -16.90 5.57
C ILE A 126 9.75 -17.85 5.26
N PRO A 127 9.27 -18.72 6.17
CA PRO A 127 8.12 -19.56 5.88
C PRO A 127 6.85 -18.78 5.54
N ALA A 128 6.60 -17.66 6.24
CA ALA A 128 5.49 -16.77 5.93
C ALA A 128 5.67 -16.10 4.56
N LEU A 129 6.88 -15.67 4.22
CA LEU A 129 7.18 -15.08 2.91
C LEU A 129 6.84 -16.06 1.78
N PHE A 130 7.30 -17.32 1.86
CA PHE A 130 7.03 -18.31 0.82
C PHE A 130 5.55 -18.66 0.71
N SER A 131 4.83 -18.83 1.81
CA SER A 131 3.41 -19.14 1.78
C SER A 131 2.59 -18.03 1.13
N VAL A 132 2.87 -16.76 1.48
CA VAL A 132 2.20 -15.60 0.89
C VAL A 132 2.62 -15.41 -0.58
N ALA A 133 3.89 -15.61 -0.92
CA ALA A 133 4.37 -15.46 -2.31
C ALA A 133 3.71 -16.47 -3.25
N ILE A 134 3.65 -17.75 -2.86
CA ILE A 134 3.04 -18.80 -3.68
C ILE A 134 1.56 -18.50 -3.92
N THR A 135 0.81 -18.21 -2.84
CA THR A 135 -0.62 -17.89 -2.96
C THR A 135 -0.85 -16.64 -3.80
N SER A 136 -0.07 -15.58 -3.60
CA SER A 136 -0.18 -14.35 -4.38
C SER A 136 0.07 -14.57 -5.88
N VAL A 137 1.11 -15.32 -6.24
CA VAL A 137 1.43 -15.60 -7.65
C VAL A 137 0.34 -16.45 -8.31
N LEU A 138 -0.22 -17.42 -7.60
CA LEU A 138 -1.28 -18.29 -8.12
C LEU A 138 -2.60 -17.51 -8.34
N PHE A 139 -2.95 -16.60 -7.43
CA PHE A 139 -4.21 -15.85 -7.50
C PHE A 139 -4.12 -14.53 -8.28
N ALA A 140 -2.92 -13.98 -8.52
CA ALA A 140 -2.75 -12.74 -9.26
C ALA A 140 -3.39 -12.76 -10.67
N PRO A 141 -3.21 -13.79 -11.51
CA PRO A 141 -3.84 -13.82 -12.85
C PRO A 141 -5.37 -13.91 -12.79
N LEU A 142 -5.92 -14.58 -11.77
CA LEU A 142 -7.37 -14.61 -11.54
C LEU A 142 -7.90 -13.22 -11.16
N GLY A 143 -7.24 -12.55 -10.23
CA GLY A 143 -7.57 -11.17 -9.86
C GLY A 143 -7.50 -10.20 -11.03
N ALA A 144 -6.48 -10.32 -11.88
CA ALA A 144 -6.34 -9.50 -13.08
C ALA A 144 -7.49 -9.73 -14.08
N LYS A 145 -7.86 -11.00 -14.35
CA LYS A 145 -9.00 -11.32 -15.22
C LYS A 145 -10.31 -10.71 -14.70
N VAL A 146 -10.58 -10.87 -13.41
CA VAL A 146 -11.77 -10.29 -12.77
C VAL A 146 -11.77 -8.78 -12.86
N ALA A 147 -10.64 -8.12 -12.57
CA ALA A 147 -10.52 -6.66 -12.64
C ALA A 147 -10.73 -6.12 -14.07
N HIS A 148 -10.34 -6.86 -15.08
CA HIS A 148 -10.55 -6.48 -16.49
C HIS A 148 -11.97 -6.78 -17.00
N SER A 149 -12.66 -7.76 -16.42
CA SER A 149 -14.02 -8.12 -16.82
C SER A 149 -15.10 -7.22 -16.20
N ILE A 150 -14.77 -6.48 -15.16
CA ILE A 150 -15.71 -5.59 -14.45
C ILE A 150 -15.60 -4.15 -14.96
N ASP A 151 -16.73 -3.49 -15.15
CA ASP A 151 -16.78 -2.08 -15.50
C ASP A 151 -16.10 -1.20 -14.44
N THR A 152 -15.56 -0.05 -14.88
CA THR A 152 -14.81 0.87 -14.02
C THR A 152 -15.61 1.39 -12.81
N LYS A 153 -16.94 1.59 -12.97
CA LYS A 153 -17.79 2.12 -11.90
C LYS A 153 -17.98 1.15 -10.73
N PRO A 154 -18.41 -0.12 -10.93
CA PRO A 154 -18.49 -1.09 -9.84
C PRO A 154 -17.10 -1.43 -9.27
N LEU A 155 -16.05 -1.50 -10.08
CA LEU A 155 -14.70 -1.75 -9.62
C LEU A 155 -14.22 -0.67 -8.62
N LYS A 156 -14.50 0.62 -8.91
CA LYS A 156 -14.24 1.72 -7.96
C LYS A 156 -14.99 1.55 -6.64
N LYS A 157 -16.25 1.13 -6.66
CA LYS A 157 -17.04 0.92 -5.44
C LYS A 157 -16.50 -0.23 -4.61
N ILE A 158 -16.15 -1.36 -5.24
CA ILE A 158 -15.55 -2.51 -4.56
C ILE A 158 -14.25 -2.09 -3.88
N PHE A 159 -13.39 -1.36 -4.59
CA PHE A 159 -12.13 -0.87 -4.03
C PHE A 159 -12.36 0.12 -2.87
N ALA A 160 -13.34 1.02 -3.00
CA ALA A 160 -13.70 1.94 -1.93
C ALA A 160 -14.22 1.23 -0.68
N CYS A 161 -15.04 0.17 -0.82
CA CYS A 161 -15.48 -0.67 0.30
C CYS A 161 -14.29 -1.34 0.99
N LEU A 162 -13.34 -1.86 0.22
CA LEU A 162 -12.11 -2.46 0.75
C LEU A 162 -11.28 -1.43 1.53
N LEU A 163 -11.13 -0.22 0.99
CA LEU A 163 -10.45 0.87 1.69
C LEU A 163 -11.16 1.27 3.00
N CYS A 164 -12.51 1.29 3.01
CA CYS A 164 -13.28 1.54 4.24
C CYS A 164 -13.03 0.46 5.29
N PHE A 165 -13.01 -0.81 4.89
CA PHE A 165 -12.71 -1.92 5.79
C PHE A 165 -11.31 -1.79 6.40
N VAL A 166 -10.29 -1.49 5.57
CA VAL A 166 -8.92 -1.25 6.03
C VAL A 166 -8.85 -0.04 6.97
N CYS A 167 -9.56 1.04 6.66
CA CYS A 167 -9.63 2.21 7.52
C CYS A 167 -10.19 1.88 8.91
N LEU A 168 -11.30 1.14 8.99
CA LEU A 168 -11.90 0.70 10.25
C LEU A 168 -10.96 -0.22 11.03
N TYR A 169 -10.29 -1.13 10.34
CA TYR A 169 -9.29 -2.01 10.95
C TYR A 169 -8.13 -1.20 11.56
N MET A 170 -7.61 -0.21 10.84
CA MET A 170 -6.52 0.66 11.31
C MET A 170 -6.94 1.54 12.49
N ILE A 171 -8.16 2.06 12.50
CA ILE A 171 -8.71 2.81 13.64
C ILE A 171 -8.79 1.91 14.87
N ARG A 172 -9.30 0.68 14.72
CA ARG A 172 -9.32 -0.31 15.80
C ARG A 172 -7.91 -0.61 16.33
N GLN A 173 -6.96 -0.79 15.44
CA GLN A 173 -5.56 -1.04 15.80
C GLN A 173 -4.95 0.14 16.55
N ALA A 174 -5.23 1.37 16.12
CA ALA A 174 -4.83 2.58 16.84
C ALA A 174 -5.42 2.62 18.25
N TYR A 175 -6.71 2.30 18.40
CA TYR A 175 -7.38 2.27 19.71
C TYR A 175 -6.79 1.19 20.66
N LEU A 176 -6.41 0.04 20.11
CA LEU A 176 -5.78 -1.04 20.91
C LEU A 176 -4.31 -0.74 21.28
N ALA A 177 -3.66 0.20 20.57
CA ALA A 177 -2.29 0.61 20.83
C ALA A 177 -2.20 1.80 21.82
N MET A 178 -3.33 2.29 22.30
CA MET A 178 -3.47 3.38 23.26
C MET A 178 -3.53 2.87 24.70
#